data_3e7f9bcdd8cbac79eedf60222f294743
#
_entry.id   3e7f9bcdd8cbac79eedf60222f294743
#
_cell.length_a   1.000
_cell.length_b   1.000
_cell.length_c   1.000
_cell.angle_alpha   90.00
_cell.angle_beta   90.00
_cell.angle_gamma   90.00
#
_symmetry.space_group_name_H-M   'P 1'
#
loop_
_entity.id
_entity.type
_entity.pdbx_description
1 polymer ?
#
loop_
_entity_poly.entity_id
_entity_poly.type
_entity_poly.pdbx_seq_one_letter_code
_entity_poly.pdbx_strand_id
1 'polypeptide(L)'
;MKSIAKVVILFLIAAAIIVLAVWGYRSYSDTGEKTIFRTDRLEKTGLMRTISATGTVEPEELVNVGAQVQGMIAQFGKDTAGRSVDYGSVIRNGDVLALIDDSLYAAELKSAEAEQLQAKAAIQSAKANIQQSEAKCKLALQEWTRAQQLYPTNAIAKTTYDSARADYDAAVADLAVQKASLAQAEASLAAANAAQERAARNLGYCTIKSPVDGVIIDRRVSVGQTVVSSMSAPSLFLIAKDLRRMQIWVSVNEADVGMIKVGQPVIFTVDAFQGREFKGEVQKIRLNATMSQNVVTYVVEVGTDNSDGTLLPYLTANVKFILDKRDNAFAVPNAALRFTPDASDLKPEYLSALNETPVKGERTIWTVENEVLKPLKVRTGLNTGTETEIIADVLKEGLVYVTGKETVKAIQNAGSNSASPFLPTPPHRRNQKKK
;
A
#
# COMPACT_ATOMS: atom_id res chain seq x y z
N MET A 1 -92.76 38.25 -40.42
CA MET A 1 -91.85 39.01 -39.55
C MET A 1 -91.47 38.29 -38.29
N LYS A 2 -92.24 37.34 -37.69
CA LYS A 2 -91.84 36.61 -36.45
C LYS A 2 -90.76 35.54 -36.61
N SER A 3 -90.46 35.03 -37.80
CA SER A 3 -89.47 33.95 -38.07
C SER A 3 -88.04 34.51 -38.23
N ILE A 4 -87.93 35.71 -38.84
CA ILE A 4 -86.54 36.31 -39.03
C ILE A 4 -85.95 36.78 -37.71
N ALA A 5 -86.83 37.30 -36.81
CA ALA A 5 -86.36 37.70 -35.47
C ALA A 5 -85.78 36.52 -34.64
N LYS A 6 -86.36 35.33 -34.78
CA LYS A 6 -85.80 34.10 -34.07
C LYS A 6 -84.44 33.65 -34.60
N VAL A 7 -84.23 33.78 -35.93
CA VAL A 7 -82.92 33.42 -36.54
C VAL A 7 -81.81 34.39 -36.14
N VAL A 8 -82.13 35.70 -36.07
CA VAL A 8 -81.19 36.73 -35.64
C VAL A 8 -80.84 36.59 -34.18
N ILE A 9 -81.78 36.23 -33.29
CA ILE A 9 -81.53 35.95 -31.88
C ILE A 9 -80.68 34.70 -31.73
N LEU A 10 -80.87 33.65 -32.50
CA LEU A 10 -80.03 32.41 -32.44
C LEU A 10 -78.62 32.67 -32.91
N PHE A 11 -78.42 33.54 -33.89
CA PHE A 11 -77.11 33.95 -34.37
C PHE A 11 -76.32 34.79 -33.31
N LEU A 12 -77.01 35.67 -32.58
CA LEU A 12 -76.42 36.49 -31.51
C LEU A 12 -76.04 35.63 -30.31
N ILE A 13 -76.85 34.60 -29.99
CA ILE A 13 -76.55 33.65 -28.94
C ILE A 13 -75.30 32.79 -29.31
N ALA A 14 -75.22 32.31 -30.55
CA ALA A 14 -74.08 31.56 -31.05
C ALA A 14 -72.83 32.42 -31.06
N ALA A 15 -72.87 33.67 -31.46
CA ALA A 15 -71.74 34.61 -31.40
C ALA A 15 -71.29 34.89 -29.97
N ALA A 16 -72.26 35.05 -29.03
CA ALA A 16 -71.93 35.23 -27.61
C ALA A 16 -71.23 33.97 -26.99
N ILE A 17 -71.68 32.77 -27.38
CA ILE A 17 -71.03 31.50 -26.90
C ILE A 17 -69.66 31.38 -27.51
N ILE A 18 -69.40 31.74 -28.76
CA ILE A 18 -68.07 31.73 -29.37
C ILE A 18 -67.11 32.73 -28.65
N VAL A 19 -67.63 33.94 -28.39
CA VAL A 19 -66.80 34.94 -27.62
C VAL A 19 -66.52 34.49 -26.23
N LEU A 20 -67.44 33.86 -25.50
CA LEU A 20 -67.22 33.27 -24.18
C LEU A 20 -66.26 32.08 -24.25
N ALA A 21 -66.34 31.23 -25.25
CA ALA A 21 -65.41 30.10 -25.46
C ALA A 21 -64.02 30.61 -25.80
N VAL A 22 -63.82 31.61 -26.61
CA VAL A 22 -62.55 32.23 -26.96
C VAL A 22 -62.01 32.96 -25.75
N TRP A 23 -62.83 33.66 -24.95
CA TRP A 23 -62.41 34.31 -23.73
C TRP A 23 -62.01 33.30 -22.63
N GLY A 24 -62.78 32.24 -22.48
CA GLY A 24 -62.50 31.14 -21.58
C GLY A 24 -61.25 30.39 -22.00
N TYR A 25 -61.04 30.13 -23.29
CA TYR A 25 -59.83 29.49 -23.81
C TYR A 25 -58.58 30.38 -23.61
N ARG A 26 -58.74 31.70 -23.84
CA ARG A 26 -57.65 32.66 -23.62
C ARG A 26 -57.29 32.82 -22.14
N SER A 27 -58.29 32.81 -21.23
CA SER A 27 -58.12 32.86 -19.78
C SER A 27 -57.55 31.55 -19.22
N TYR A 28 -57.88 30.41 -19.85
CA TYR A 28 -57.32 29.11 -19.48
C TYR A 28 -55.87 28.91 -20.00
N SER A 29 -55.51 29.52 -21.13
CA SER A 29 -54.16 29.49 -21.70
C SER A 29 -53.20 30.44 -21.02
N ASP A 30 -53.70 31.41 -20.23
CA ASP A 30 -52.85 32.37 -19.50
C ASP A 30 -52.58 31.92 -18.08
N THR A 31 -52.39 30.57 -17.89
CA THR A 31 -51.78 30.03 -16.68
C THR A 31 -50.32 30.40 -16.71
N GLY A 32 -50.00 31.56 -16.22
CA GLY A 32 -48.66 32.10 -16.12
C GLY A 32 -47.78 31.16 -15.30
N GLU A 33 -47.05 30.28 -15.97
CA GLU A 33 -45.92 29.56 -15.37
C GLU A 33 -44.89 30.62 -14.96
N LYS A 34 -44.86 30.95 -13.69
CA LYS A 34 -43.79 31.82 -13.16
C LYS A 34 -42.48 31.04 -13.15
N THR A 35 -41.63 31.40 -14.08
CA THR A 35 -40.26 30.92 -14.12
C THR A 35 -39.44 31.63 -13.06
N ILE A 36 -38.86 30.88 -12.16
CA ILE A 36 -37.94 31.39 -11.14
C ILE A 36 -36.54 30.88 -11.51
N PHE A 37 -35.59 31.81 -11.67
CA PHE A 37 -34.20 31.48 -11.87
C PHE A 37 -33.55 31.21 -10.54
N ARG A 38 -32.88 30.06 -10.43
CA ARG A 38 -32.04 29.78 -9.29
C ARG A 38 -30.73 30.53 -9.51
N THR A 39 -30.46 31.46 -8.64
CA THR A 39 -29.28 32.34 -8.71
C THR A 39 -28.35 32.11 -7.54
N ASP A 40 -27.06 32.37 -7.76
CA ASP A 40 -26.05 32.36 -6.74
C ASP A 40 -25.14 33.59 -6.88
N ARG A 41 -24.35 33.91 -5.87
CA ARG A 41 -23.45 35.07 -5.86
C ARG A 41 -22.02 34.60 -6.11
N LEU A 42 -21.34 35.36 -6.96
CA LEU A 42 -19.93 35.09 -7.27
C LEU A 42 -19.05 35.50 -6.09
N GLU A 43 -18.35 34.52 -5.53
CA GLU A 43 -17.43 34.72 -4.42
C GLU A 43 -16.06 34.18 -4.85
N LYS A 44 -15.01 34.74 -4.21
CA LYS A 44 -13.66 34.18 -4.33
C LYS A 44 -13.52 33.01 -3.39
N THR A 45 -13.21 31.86 -3.93
CA THR A 45 -13.01 30.64 -3.14
C THR A 45 -11.68 29.97 -3.48
N GLY A 46 -11.22 29.11 -2.57
CA GLY A 46 -10.06 28.27 -2.82
C GLY A 46 -10.47 27.04 -3.65
N LEU A 47 -9.93 26.91 -4.85
CA LEU A 47 -10.14 25.76 -5.71
C LEU A 47 -8.95 24.80 -5.59
N MET A 48 -9.29 23.52 -5.43
CA MET A 48 -8.29 22.47 -5.34
C MET A 48 -8.72 21.30 -6.24
N ARG A 49 -7.90 21.01 -7.24
CA ARG A 49 -8.09 19.83 -8.07
C ARG A 49 -7.34 18.67 -7.46
N THR A 50 -8.05 17.62 -7.11
CA THR A 50 -7.49 16.46 -6.42
C THR A 50 -7.82 15.16 -7.15
N ILE A 51 -6.93 14.17 -7.00
CA ILE A 51 -7.23 12.76 -7.26
C ILE A 51 -7.41 12.10 -5.91
N SER A 52 -8.52 11.38 -5.75
CA SER A 52 -8.80 10.63 -4.53
C SER A 52 -8.51 9.15 -4.74
N ALA A 53 -7.79 8.55 -3.80
CA ALA A 53 -7.50 7.12 -3.80
C ALA A 53 -7.43 6.60 -2.36
N THR A 54 -7.50 5.30 -2.18
CA THR A 54 -7.41 4.65 -0.87
C THR A 54 -6.06 3.96 -0.71
N GLY A 55 -5.57 3.91 0.52
CA GLY A 55 -4.30 3.25 0.83
C GLY A 55 -4.28 2.70 2.25
N THR A 56 -3.19 2.03 2.58
CA THR A 56 -2.92 1.47 3.90
C THR A 56 -1.73 2.17 4.52
N VAL A 57 -1.84 2.52 5.79
CA VAL A 57 -0.74 3.11 6.55
C VAL A 57 0.22 2.00 6.97
N GLU A 58 1.50 2.13 6.59
CA GLU A 58 2.55 1.15 6.85
C GLU A 58 3.75 1.86 7.49
N PRO A 59 4.51 1.19 8.36
CA PRO A 59 5.83 1.71 8.76
C PRO A 59 6.77 1.78 7.55
N GLU A 60 7.70 2.73 7.57
CA GLU A 60 8.67 2.89 6.47
C GLU A 60 9.56 1.65 6.29
N GLU A 61 9.99 1.04 7.40
CA GLU A 61 10.80 -0.18 7.39
C GLU A 61 10.17 -1.29 8.24
N LEU A 62 9.87 -2.41 7.61
CA LEU A 62 9.36 -3.63 8.23
C LEU A 62 10.36 -4.77 8.05
N VAL A 63 10.65 -5.48 9.13
CA VAL A 63 11.52 -6.64 9.13
C VAL A 63 10.75 -7.87 9.59
N ASN A 64 10.73 -8.89 8.74
CA ASN A 64 10.17 -10.20 9.06
C ASN A 64 11.28 -11.08 9.64
N VAL A 65 11.10 -11.53 10.88
CA VAL A 65 12.01 -12.49 11.54
C VAL A 65 11.36 -13.87 11.53
N GLY A 66 12.05 -14.84 10.92
CA GLY A 66 11.63 -16.25 10.85
C GLY A 66 12.63 -17.17 11.58
N ALA A 67 12.29 -18.47 11.68
CA ALA A 67 13.22 -19.50 12.17
C ALA A 67 14.08 -20.02 11.04
N GLN A 68 15.37 -20.24 11.33
CA GLN A 68 16.34 -20.86 10.41
C GLN A 68 16.44 -22.37 10.63
N VAL A 69 16.00 -22.85 11.80
CA VAL A 69 15.96 -24.26 12.18
C VAL A 69 14.54 -24.64 12.61
N GLN A 70 14.24 -25.92 12.53
CA GLN A 70 12.93 -26.45 12.96
C GLN A 70 12.98 -26.82 14.45
N GLY A 71 11.84 -26.75 15.13
CA GLY A 71 11.71 -27.17 16.52
C GLY A 71 10.53 -26.51 17.21
N MET A 72 10.29 -26.89 18.46
CA MET A 72 9.22 -26.33 19.29
C MET A 72 9.70 -25.04 19.95
N ILE A 73 8.88 -24.00 19.97
CA ILE A 73 9.17 -22.78 20.76
C ILE A 73 9.06 -23.11 22.24
N ALA A 74 10.19 -23.09 22.92
CA ALA A 74 10.27 -23.37 24.35
C ALA A 74 9.81 -22.19 25.20
N GLN A 75 10.27 -20.97 24.85
CA GLN A 75 9.91 -19.74 25.56
C GLN A 75 10.19 -18.49 24.71
N PHE A 76 9.56 -17.38 25.10
CA PHE A 76 9.91 -16.08 24.55
C PHE A 76 11.01 -15.40 25.36
N GLY A 77 11.76 -14.54 24.70
CA GLY A 77 12.74 -13.66 25.32
C GLY A 77 12.09 -12.56 26.17
N LYS A 78 12.89 -11.59 26.58
CA LYS A 78 12.45 -10.43 27.34
C LYS A 78 12.65 -9.15 26.52
N ASP A 79 11.68 -8.24 26.62
CA ASP A 79 11.77 -6.90 26.04
C ASP A 79 12.71 -6.00 26.87
N THR A 80 12.93 -4.77 26.40
CA THR A 80 13.76 -3.77 27.11
C THR A 80 13.21 -3.40 28.50
N ALA A 81 11.92 -3.68 28.79
CA ALA A 81 11.28 -3.48 30.09
C ALA A 81 11.30 -4.75 30.97
N GLY A 82 11.94 -5.85 30.52
CA GLY A 82 12.04 -7.11 31.25
C GLY A 82 10.78 -7.99 31.19
N ARG A 83 9.77 -7.62 30.41
CA ARG A 83 8.54 -8.41 30.18
C ARG A 83 8.78 -9.43 29.07
N SER A 84 7.97 -10.48 29.04
CA SER A 84 7.99 -11.42 27.91
C SER A 84 7.71 -10.68 26.59
N VAL A 85 8.46 -11.01 25.56
CA VAL A 85 8.29 -10.46 24.20
C VAL A 85 6.88 -10.74 23.70
N ASP A 86 6.14 -9.66 23.35
CA ASP A 86 4.79 -9.72 22.82
C ASP A 86 4.52 -8.50 21.90
N TYR A 87 3.28 -8.35 21.43
CA TYR A 87 2.83 -7.19 20.66
C TYR A 87 3.18 -5.88 21.39
N GLY A 88 3.70 -4.90 20.66
CA GLY A 88 4.10 -3.62 21.22
C GLY A 88 5.38 -3.62 22.04
N SER A 89 6.07 -4.76 22.19
CA SER A 89 7.36 -4.81 22.87
C SER A 89 8.44 -4.04 22.13
N VAL A 90 9.15 -3.18 22.84
CA VAL A 90 10.34 -2.47 22.34
C VAL A 90 11.56 -3.36 22.50
N ILE A 91 12.27 -3.58 21.42
CA ILE A 91 13.44 -4.49 21.35
C ILE A 91 14.63 -3.79 20.72
N ARG A 92 15.83 -4.28 21.04
CA ARG A 92 17.10 -3.84 20.46
C ARG A 92 17.69 -4.91 19.56
N ASN A 93 18.58 -4.51 18.69
CA ASN A 93 19.38 -5.42 17.90
C ASN A 93 20.14 -6.41 18.81
N GLY A 94 19.98 -7.69 18.51
CA GLY A 94 20.59 -8.78 19.29
C GLY A 94 19.73 -9.29 20.46
N ASP A 95 18.64 -8.62 20.83
CA ASP A 95 17.71 -9.10 21.86
C ASP A 95 17.09 -10.43 21.44
N VAL A 96 16.95 -11.33 22.41
CA VAL A 96 16.32 -12.65 22.19
C VAL A 96 14.81 -12.48 22.09
N LEU A 97 14.25 -12.91 20.96
CA LEU A 97 12.79 -12.89 20.72
C LEU A 97 12.14 -14.19 21.18
N ALA A 98 12.75 -15.33 20.82
CA ALA A 98 12.27 -16.65 21.20
C ALA A 98 13.42 -17.65 21.27
N LEU A 99 13.20 -18.69 22.03
CA LEU A 99 14.08 -19.86 22.13
C LEU A 99 13.34 -21.08 21.59
N ILE A 100 13.97 -21.78 20.66
CA ILE A 100 13.56 -23.12 20.18
C ILE A 100 14.19 -24.15 21.09
N ASP A 101 13.52 -25.27 21.32
CA ASP A 101 14.11 -26.44 22.03
C ASP A 101 15.40 -26.87 21.32
N ASP A 102 16.51 -26.71 22.00
CA ASP A 102 17.84 -26.90 21.47
C ASP A 102 18.42 -28.30 21.78
N SER A 103 17.65 -29.15 22.48
CA SER A 103 18.11 -30.45 22.97
C SER A 103 18.74 -31.35 21.91
N LEU A 104 18.09 -31.40 20.74
CA LEU A 104 18.56 -32.14 19.56
C LEU A 104 19.87 -31.55 19.01
N TYR A 105 19.89 -30.25 18.80
CA TYR A 105 21.07 -29.55 18.25
C TYR A 105 22.27 -29.55 19.20
N ALA A 106 22.03 -29.49 20.49
CA ALA A 106 23.07 -29.64 21.51
C ALA A 106 23.69 -31.04 21.51
N ALA A 107 22.85 -32.08 21.28
CA ALA A 107 23.35 -33.46 21.13
C ALA A 107 24.15 -33.63 19.83
N GLU A 108 23.67 -33.03 18.69
CA GLU A 108 24.41 -33.03 17.42
C GLU A 108 25.77 -32.35 17.57
N LEU A 109 25.85 -31.21 18.25
CA LEU A 109 27.12 -30.50 18.50
C LEU A 109 28.07 -31.39 19.30
N LYS A 110 27.61 -32.03 20.39
CA LYS A 110 28.44 -32.94 21.18
C LYS A 110 28.95 -34.13 20.36
N SER A 111 28.14 -34.68 19.46
CA SER A 111 28.55 -35.74 18.54
C SER A 111 29.67 -35.26 17.61
N ALA A 112 29.51 -34.09 17.00
CA ALA A 112 30.50 -33.50 16.11
C ALA A 112 31.83 -33.12 16.86
N GLU A 113 31.73 -32.67 18.12
CA GLU A 113 32.90 -32.45 18.99
C GLU A 113 33.64 -33.75 19.28
N ALA A 114 32.94 -34.86 19.54
CA ALA A 114 33.56 -36.16 19.74
C ALA A 114 34.25 -36.66 18.46
N GLU A 115 33.65 -36.48 17.28
CA GLU A 115 34.29 -36.82 15.99
C GLU A 115 35.56 -35.97 15.76
N GLN A 116 35.52 -34.68 16.08
CA GLN A 116 36.68 -33.79 15.99
C GLN A 116 37.82 -34.29 16.93
N LEU A 117 37.50 -34.68 18.17
CA LEU A 117 38.47 -35.20 19.11
C LEU A 117 39.12 -36.51 18.61
N GLN A 118 38.28 -37.39 18.01
CA GLN A 118 38.74 -38.64 17.38
C GLN A 118 39.72 -38.35 16.23
N ALA A 119 39.40 -37.40 15.36
CA ALA A 119 40.28 -37.00 14.26
C ALA A 119 41.61 -36.39 14.77
N LYS A 120 41.56 -35.60 15.84
CA LYS A 120 42.77 -35.09 16.49
C LYS A 120 43.65 -36.24 17.05
N ALA A 121 43.05 -37.24 17.64
CA ALA A 121 43.77 -38.42 18.14
C ALA A 121 44.42 -39.21 16.99
N ALA A 122 43.72 -39.34 15.83
CA ALA A 122 44.27 -39.98 14.62
C ALA A 122 45.54 -39.26 14.11
N ILE A 123 45.57 -37.93 14.12
CA ILE A 123 46.77 -37.14 13.77
C ILE A 123 47.94 -37.45 14.73
N GLN A 124 47.68 -37.53 16.02
CA GLN A 124 48.73 -37.86 17.00
C GLN A 124 49.32 -39.26 16.74
N SER A 125 48.45 -40.23 16.43
CA SER A 125 48.89 -41.58 16.06
C SER A 125 49.71 -41.57 14.75
N ALA A 126 49.26 -40.86 13.73
CA ALA A 126 49.99 -40.73 12.45
C ALA A 126 51.37 -40.05 12.66
N LYS A 127 51.45 -39.01 13.49
CA LYS A 127 52.72 -38.37 13.87
C LYS A 127 53.67 -39.32 14.58
N ALA A 128 53.19 -40.15 15.51
CA ALA A 128 53.99 -41.17 16.18
C ALA A 128 54.53 -42.22 15.22
N ASN A 129 53.67 -42.66 14.26
CA ASN A 129 54.12 -43.60 13.19
C ASN A 129 55.18 -42.99 12.28
N ILE A 130 55.11 -41.71 11.97
CA ILE A 130 56.16 -41.01 11.20
C ILE A 130 57.47 -41.02 11.97
N GLN A 131 57.45 -40.67 13.28
CA GLN A 131 58.64 -40.70 14.11
C GLN A 131 59.29 -42.09 14.14
N GLN A 132 58.48 -43.15 14.23
CA GLN A 132 58.96 -44.52 14.17
C GLN A 132 59.62 -44.83 12.81
N SER A 133 58.95 -44.46 11.70
CA SER A 133 59.49 -44.70 10.36
C SER A 133 60.73 -43.84 10.06
N GLU A 134 60.77 -42.61 10.56
CA GLU A 134 61.98 -41.76 10.51
C GLU A 134 63.19 -42.40 11.20
N ALA A 135 63.00 -42.99 12.40
CA ALA A 135 64.02 -43.67 13.09
C ALA A 135 64.53 -44.91 12.33
N LYS A 136 63.63 -45.71 11.73
CA LYS A 136 64.00 -46.85 10.87
C LYS A 136 64.73 -46.39 9.59
N CYS A 137 64.25 -45.34 8.90
CA CYS A 137 64.92 -44.77 7.72
C CYS A 137 66.32 -44.25 8.08
N LYS A 138 66.54 -43.64 9.23
CA LYS A 138 67.79 -43.16 9.67
C LYS A 138 68.79 -44.35 9.96
N LEU A 139 68.33 -45.45 10.54
CA LEU A 139 69.14 -46.65 10.75
C LEU A 139 69.53 -47.26 9.38
N ALA A 140 68.60 -47.48 8.48
CA ALA A 140 68.85 -48.00 7.12
C ALA A 140 69.83 -47.12 6.34
N LEU A 141 69.71 -45.79 6.45
CA LEU A 141 70.64 -44.85 5.85
C LEU A 141 72.08 -45.00 6.38
N GLN A 142 72.21 -45.21 7.67
CA GLN A 142 73.55 -45.43 8.30
C GLN A 142 74.22 -46.75 7.80
N GLU A 143 73.41 -47.81 7.69
CA GLU A 143 73.87 -49.10 7.18
C GLU A 143 74.27 -49.01 5.72
N TRP A 144 73.42 -48.35 4.88
CA TRP A 144 73.67 -48.08 3.47
C TRP A 144 74.97 -47.22 3.31
N THR A 145 75.11 -46.16 4.03
CA THR A 145 76.31 -45.30 3.97
C THR A 145 77.61 -46.12 4.38
N ARG A 146 77.50 -47.00 5.34
CA ARG A 146 78.62 -47.91 5.72
C ARG A 146 78.92 -48.88 4.60
N ALA A 147 77.90 -49.47 3.94
CA ALA A 147 78.03 -50.34 2.79
C ALA A 147 78.74 -49.67 1.63
N GLN A 148 78.34 -48.39 1.34
CA GLN A 148 78.94 -47.56 0.27
C GLN A 148 80.44 -47.34 0.49
N GLN A 149 80.88 -47.18 1.78
CA GLN A 149 82.33 -46.99 2.13
C GLN A 149 83.13 -48.28 2.02
N LEU A 150 82.56 -49.44 2.39
CA LEU A 150 83.23 -50.72 2.44
C LEU A 150 83.27 -51.47 1.14
N TYR A 151 82.29 -51.31 0.23
CA TYR A 151 82.22 -52.02 -1.01
C TYR A 151 83.38 -51.72 -1.97
N PRO A 152 83.89 -50.53 -2.17
CA PRO A 152 85.04 -50.23 -3.02
C PRO A 152 86.39 -50.91 -2.50
N THR A 153 86.42 -51.20 -1.24
CA THR A 153 87.58 -51.86 -0.60
C THR A 153 87.53 -53.41 -0.63
N ASN A 154 86.47 -53.97 -1.32
CA ASN A 154 86.17 -55.43 -1.30
C ASN A 154 85.89 -56.02 0.09
N ALA A 155 85.60 -55.23 1.11
CA ALA A 155 85.38 -55.68 2.50
C ALA A 155 83.98 -56.32 2.69
N ILE A 156 83.04 -56.17 1.75
CA ILE A 156 81.71 -56.77 1.76
C ILE A 156 81.33 -57.37 0.43
N ALA A 157 80.44 -58.40 0.42
CA ALA A 157 79.92 -59.02 -0.75
C ALA A 157 78.95 -58.07 -1.50
N LYS A 158 78.82 -58.21 -2.84
CA LYS A 158 77.86 -57.43 -3.69
C LYS A 158 76.41 -57.60 -3.21
N THR A 159 76.04 -58.81 -2.80
CA THR A 159 74.71 -59.14 -2.26
C THR A 159 74.41 -58.29 -0.99
N THR A 160 75.39 -58.13 -0.07
CA THR A 160 75.21 -57.30 1.13
C THR A 160 75.05 -55.81 0.77
N TYR A 161 75.81 -55.31 -0.24
CA TYR A 161 75.66 -53.95 -0.77
C TYR A 161 74.31 -53.72 -1.37
N ASP A 162 73.86 -54.65 -2.27
CA ASP A 162 72.53 -54.53 -2.95
C ASP A 162 71.40 -54.64 -1.94
N SER A 163 71.49 -55.50 -0.90
CA SER A 163 70.49 -55.58 0.17
C SER A 163 70.38 -54.28 0.99
N ALA A 164 71.55 -53.73 1.46
CA ALA A 164 71.56 -52.49 2.22
C ALA A 164 70.93 -51.30 1.48
N ARG A 165 71.11 -51.28 0.14
CA ARG A 165 70.42 -50.31 -0.73
C ARG A 165 68.95 -50.52 -0.78
N ALA A 166 68.52 -51.78 -1.03
CA ALA A 166 67.09 -52.13 -1.09
C ALA A 166 66.36 -51.84 0.24
N ASP A 167 67.01 -52.12 1.37
CA ASP A 167 66.44 -51.81 2.71
C ASP A 167 66.30 -50.32 2.92
N TYR A 168 67.24 -49.50 2.46
CA TYR A 168 67.13 -48.03 2.55
C TYR A 168 66.05 -47.53 1.64
N ASP A 169 65.98 -47.98 0.39
CA ASP A 169 64.90 -47.54 -0.56
C ASP A 169 63.52 -47.94 -0.04
N ALA A 170 63.38 -49.14 0.58
CA ALA A 170 62.16 -49.59 1.23
C ALA A 170 61.77 -48.71 2.42
N ALA A 171 62.72 -48.29 3.28
CA ALA A 171 62.47 -47.43 4.44
C ALA A 171 62.07 -46.00 4.04
N VAL A 172 62.62 -45.47 2.93
CA VAL A 172 62.23 -44.21 2.34
C VAL A 172 60.79 -44.26 1.83
N ALA A 173 60.42 -45.34 1.16
CA ALA A 173 59.04 -45.55 0.65
C ALA A 173 58.03 -45.67 1.82
N ASP A 174 58.39 -46.43 2.90
CA ASP A 174 57.55 -46.53 4.12
C ASP A 174 57.33 -45.17 4.76
N LEU A 175 58.39 -44.36 4.90
CA LEU A 175 58.27 -43.01 5.46
C LEU A 175 57.34 -42.14 4.57
N ALA A 176 57.38 -42.25 3.24
CA ALA A 176 56.47 -41.52 2.37
C ALA A 176 55.01 -41.96 2.57
N VAL A 177 54.74 -43.26 2.77
CA VAL A 177 53.40 -43.77 3.09
C VAL A 177 52.89 -43.22 4.41
N GLN A 178 53.74 -43.15 5.48
CA GLN A 178 53.31 -42.58 6.77
C GLN A 178 53.03 -41.08 6.64
N LYS A 179 53.80 -40.34 5.85
CA LYS A 179 53.51 -38.91 5.60
C LYS A 179 52.19 -38.73 4.83
N ALA A 180 51.91 -39.61 3.86
CA ALA A 180 50.59 -39.58 3.19
C ALA A 180 49.41 -39.90 4.16
N SER A 181 49.64 -40.85 5.09
CA SER A 181 48.68 -41.14 6.17
C SER A 181 48.40 -39.95 7.11
N LEU A 182 49.44 -39.16 7.42
CA LEU A 182 49.26 -37.92 8.15
C LEU A 182 48.40 -36.91 7.40
N ALA A 183 48.70 -36.71 6.10
CA ALA A 183 47.88 -35.79 5.27
C ALA A 183 46.40 -36.22 5.17
N GLN A 184 46.17 -37.55 5.12
CA GLN A 184 44.81 -38.11 5.19
C GLN A 184 44.14 -37.82 6.55
N ALA A 185 44.85 -37.98 7.66
CA ALA A 185 44.30 -37.66 8.98
C ALA A 185 44.03 -36.15 9.16
N GLU A 186 44.87 -35.29 8.58
CA GLU A 186 44.68 -33.84 8.59
C GLU A 186 43.45 -33.44 7.77
N ALA A 187 43.24 -34.05 6.61
CA ALA A 187 42.01 -33.85 5.80
C ALA A 187 40.76 -34.29 6.56
N SER A 188 40.84 -35.42 7.28
CA SER A 188 39.72 -35.90 8.12
C SER A 188 39.42 -34.94 9.28
N LEU A 189 40.43 -34.33 9.91
CA LEU A 189 40.26 -33.31 10.94
C LEU A 189 39.58 -32.04 10.34
N ALA A 190 40.00 -31.62 9.15
CA ALA A 190 39.37 -30.47 8.47
C ALA A 190 37.87 -30.71 8.20
N ALA A 191 37.51 -31.94 7.80
CA ALA A 191 36.10 -32.33 7.62
C ALA A 191 35.32 -32.33 8.94
N ALA A 192 35.88 -32.88 10.00
CA ALA A 192 35.28 -32.90 11.34
C ALA A 192 35.12 -31.48 11.92
N ASN A 193 36.08 -30.58 11.71
CA ASN A 193 36.00 -29.18 12.10
C ASN A 193 34.81 -28.49 11.39
N ALA A 194 34.63 -28.69 10.08
CA ALA A 194 33.52 -28.14 9.32
C ALA A 194 32.18 -28.69 9.79
N ALA A 195 32.11 -29.98 10.16
CA ALA A 195 30.91 -30.59 10.74
C ALA A 195 30.53 -29.97 12.09
N GLN A 196 31.54 -29.82 12.97
CA GLN A 196 31.36 -29.20 14.28
C GLN A 196 30.92 -27.72 14.16
N GLU A 197 31.49 -26.93 13.26
CA GLU A 197 31.10 -25.53 13.03
C GLU A 197 29.67 -25.45 12.51
N ARG A 198 29.24 -26.36 11.64
CA ARG A 198 27.86 -26.43 11.15
C ARG A 198 26.88 -26.73 12.29
N ALA A 199 27.20 -27.74 13.14
CA ALA A 199 26.37 -28.10 14.30
C ALA A 199 26.28 -26.92 15.30
N ALA A 200 27.37 -26.23 15.56
CA ALA A 200 27.41 -25.05 16.45
C ALA A 200 26.56 -23.90 15.91
N ARG A 201 26.57 -23.64 14.58
CA ARG A 201 25.69 -22.66 13.94
C ARG A 201 24.24 -23.03 14.06
N ASN A 202 23.88 -24.29 13.81
CA ASN A 202 22.50 -24.76 13.95
C ASN A 202 21.98 -24.59 15.38
N LEU A 203 22.81 -24.92 16.38
CA LEU A 203 22.49 -24.66 17.79
C LEU A 203 22.30 -23.15 18.05
N GLY A 204 23.15 -22.30 17.50
CA GLY A 204 23.00 -20.84 17.57
C GLY A 204 21.69 -20.32 16.99
N TYR A 205 21.18 -20.96 15.95
CA TYR A 205 19.90 -20.61 15.33
C TYR A 205 18.67 -21.01 16.16
N CYS A 206 18.82 -21.85 17.18
CA CYS A 206 17.75 -22.12 18.15
C CYS A 206 17.41 -20.87 18.98
N THR A 207 18.34 -19.92 19.08
CA THR A 207 18.08 -18.61 19.69
C THR A 207 17.74 -17.60 18.63
N ILE A 208 16.43 -17.27 18.50
CA ILE A 208 15.94 -16.28 17.54
C ILE A 208 16.19 -14.89 18.12
N LYS A 209 16.98 -14.07 17.42
CA LYS A 209 17.34 -12.71 17.83
C LYS A 209 16.79 -11.68 16.87
N SER A 210 16.55 -10.47 17.39
CA SER A 210 16.21 -9.33 16.54
C SER A 210 17.42 -8.86 15.73
N PRO A 211 17.30 -8.70 14.41
CA PRO A 211 18.37 -8.13 13.59
C PRO A 211 18.41 -6.59 13.63
N VAL A 212 17.40 -5.93 14.21
CA VAL A 212 17.23 -4.47 14.22
C VAL A 212 16.65 -3.99 15.56
N ASP A 213 16.86 -2.71 15.85
CA ASP A 213 16.09 -2.02 16.89
C ASP A 213 14.68 -1.76 16.38
N GLY A 214 13.69 -1.81 17.26
CA GLY A 214 12.32 -1.52 16.82
C GLY A 214 11.23 -1.95 17.80
N VAL A 215 10.00 -2.00 17.28
CA VAL A 215 8.79 -2.40 18.00
C VAL A 215 8.17 -3.60 17.30
N ILE A 216 7.77 -4.60 18.06
CA ILE A 216 7.07 -5.77 17.52
C ILE A 216 5.64 -5.39 17.20
N ILE A 217 5.29 -5.46 15.92
CA ILE A 217 3.92 -5.22 15.43
C ILE A 217 3.08 -6.47 15.55
N ASP A 218 3.68 -7.62 15.18
CA ASP A 218 2.93 -8.89 15.11
C ASP A 218 3.81 -10.05 15.59
N ARG A 219 3.20 -10.96 16.34
CA ARG A 219 3.77 -12.21 16.82
C ARG A 219 2.88 -13.37 16.33
N ARG A 220 3.39 -14.12 15.36
CA ARG A 220 2.64 -15.18 14.66
C ARG A 220 2.90 -16.58 15.21
N VAL A 221 3.53 -16.67 16.36
CA VAL A 221 3.91 -17.94 16.98
C VAL A 221 3.60 -17.92 18.48
N SER A 222 3.33 -19.11 19.03
CA SER A 222 3.04 -19.32 20.47
C SER A 222 4.02 -20.29 21.11
N VAL A 223 4.20 -20.19 22.42
CA VAL A 223 4.97 -21.18 23.19
C VAL A 223 4.33 -22.56 23.05
N GLY A 224 5.15 -23.58 22.84
CA GLY A 224 4.68 -24.96 22.56
C GLY A 224 4.37 -25.24 21.10
N GLN A 225 4.35 -24.21 20.24
CA GLN A 225 4.13 -24.38 18.80
C GLN A 225 5.41 -24.87 18.13
N THR A 226 5.29 -25.88 17.26
CA THR A 226 6.39 -26.36 16.43
C THR A 226 6.48 -25.51 15.17
N VAL A 227 7.67 -24.95 14.93
CA VAL A 227 8.00 -24.23 13.68
C VAL A 227 8.79 -25.17 12.77
N VAL A 228 8.41 -25.16 11.48
CA VAL A 228 9.08 -25.98 10.47
C VAL A 228 9.75 -25.05 9.48
N SER A 229 11.06 -25.17 9.36
CA SER A 229 11.87 -24.49 8.36
C SER A 229 11.70 -25.20 7.02
N SER A 230 10.61 -24.90 6.29
CA SER A 230 10.35 -25.41 4.95
C SER A 230 10.77 -24.37 3.88
N MET A 231 10.53 -24.64 2.58
CA MET A 231 10.92 -23.78 1.45
C MET A 231 10.45 -22.34 1.56
N SER A 232 9.44 -22.04 2.39
CA SER A 232 9.06 -20.68 2.79
C SER A 232 9.13 -20.58 4.31
N ALA A 233 10.22 -20.04 4.85
CA ALA A 233 10.37 -19.80 6.28
C ALA A 233 9.20 -18.92 6.77
N PRO A 234 8.33 -19.42 7.67
CA PRO A 234 7.22 -18.61 8.18
C PRO A 234 7.76 -17.42 8.96
N SER A 235 7.19 -16.24 8.74
CA SER A 235 7.47 -15.06 9.57
C SER A 235 6.91 -15.32 10.97
N LEU A 236 7.77 -15.29 11.98
CA LEU A 236 7.39 -15.48 13.39
C LEU A 236 7.11 -14.16 14.09
N PHE A 237 7.90 -13.15 13.78
CA PHE A 237 7.77 -11.80 14.32
C PHE A 237 7.84 -10.80 13.18
N LEU A 238 7.00 -9.77 13.26
CA LEU A 238 7.03 -8.60 12.39
C LEU A 238 7.46 -7.40 13.22
N ILE A 239 8.57 -6.78 12.84
CA ILE A 239 9.19 -5.69 13.58
C ILE A 239 9.18 -4.45 12.73
N ALA A 240 8.66 -3.33 13.27
CA ALA A 240 8.84 -2.00 12.70
C ALA A 240 10.06 -1.35 13.32
N LYS A 241 10.94 -0.84 12.48
CA LYS A 241 12.17 -0.19 12.95
C LYS A 241 11.87 1.16 13.62
N ASP A 242 11.00 1.97 13.01
CA ASP A 242 10.56 3.25 13.57
C ASP A 242 9.07 3.50 13.23
N LEU A 243 8.25 3.72 14.25
CA LEU A 243 6.83 4.05 14.11
C LEU A 243 6.56 5.55 13.97
N ARG A 244 7.57 6.40 14.16
CA ARG A 244 7.44 7.86 13.98
C ARG A 244 7.44 8.26 12.51
N ARG A 245 7.99 7.42 11.65
CA ARG A 245 8.04 7.60 10.20
C ARG A 245 7.15 6.56 9.54
N MET A 246 6.01 7.03 9.05
CA MET A 246 5.03 6.18 8.41
C MET A 246 4.92 6.52 6.93
N GLN A 247 4.48 5.58 6.16
CA GLN A 247 4.16 5.76 4.75
C GLN A 247 2.78 5.19 4.46
N ILE A 248 2.11 5.74 3.47
CA ILE A 248 0.82 5.22 3.02
C ILE A 248 1.04 4.60 1.64
N TRP A 249 0.69 3.34 1.50
CA TRP A 249 0.70 2.65 0.22
C TRP A 249 -0.66 2.85 -0.44
N VAL A 250 -0.70 3.82 -1.34
CA VAL A 250 -1.92 4.24 -2.01
C VAL A 250 -2.06 3.55 -3.34
N SER A 251 -3.17 2.82 -3.53
CA SER A 251 -3.49 2.18 -4.81
C SER A 251 -4.15 3.17 -5.75
N VAL A 252 -3.47 3.54 -6.83
CA VAL A 252 -3.91 4.52 -7.83
C VAL A 252 -4.12 3.84 -9.17
N ASN A 253 -5.21 4.16 -9.87
CA ASN A 253 -5.49 3.63 -11.19
C ASN A 253 -4.48 4.13 -12.24
N GLU A 254 -4.24 3.32 -13.28
CA GLU A 254 -3.36 3.66 -14.41
C GLU A 254 -3.74 5.00 -15.06
N ALA A 255 -5.04 5.30 -15.18
CA ALA A 255 -5.52 6.55 -15.78
C ALA A 255 -5.08 7.81 -15.00
N ASP A 256 -4.88 7.70 -13.70
CA ASP A 256 -4.62 8.82 -12.80
C ASP A 256 -3.14 8.94 -12.42
N VAL A 257 -2.38 7.84 -12.42
CA VAL A 257 -0.99 7.83 -11.97
C VAL A 257 -0.09 8.75 -12.78
N GLY A 258 -0.38 8.94 -14.08
CA GLY A 258 0.37 9.85 -14.96
C GLY A 258 0.32 11.33 -14.56
N MET A 259 -0.65 11.72 -13.73
CA MET A 259 -0.80 13.08 -13.22
C MET A 259 -0.12 13.31 -11.86
N ILE A 260 0.32 12.25 -11.19
CA ILE A 260 0.97 12.31 -9.87
C ILE A 260 2.48 12.41 -10.05
N LYS A 261 3.12 13.27 -9.27
CA LYS A 261 4.57 13.50 -9.30
C LYS A 261 5.17 13.35 -7.91
N VAL A 262 6.42 12.90 -7.87
CA VAL A 262 7.21 12.88 -6.63
C VAL A 262 7.37 14.31 -6.10
N GLY A 263 7.29 14.48 -4.79
CA GLY A 263 7.31 15.79 -4.13
C GLY A 263 5.95 16.50 -4.08
N GLN A 264 4.88 15.86 -4.56
CA GLN A 264 3.55 16.46 -4.58
C GLN A 264 2.90 16.40 -3.20
N PRO A 265 2.31 17.51 -2.71
CA PRO A 265 1.63 17.54 -1.43
C PRO A 265 0.34 16.71 -1.48
N VAL A 266 0.08 16.03 -0.36
CA VAL A 266 -1.05 15.14 -0.19
C VAL A 266 -1.76 15.47 1.13
N ILE A 267 -3.08 15.42 1.13
CA ILE A 267 -3.90 15.48 2.33
C ILE A 267 -4.61 14.12 2.46
N PHE A 268 -4.63 13.56 3.64
CA PHE A 268 -5.33 12.31 3.88
C PHE A 268 -6.08 12.31 5.19
N THR A 269 -7.10 11.48 5.27
CA THR A 269 -7.86 11.20 6.49
C THR A 269 -7.80 9.70 6.75
N VAL A 270 -7.85 9.30 8.00
CA VAL A 270 -7.95 7.90 8.40
C VAL A 270 -9.29 7.67 9.09
N ASP A 271 -9.89 6.52 8.83
CA ASP A 271 -11.25 6.22 9.33
C ASP A 271 -11.32 6.17 10.87
N ALA A 272 -10.19 5.84 11.51
CA ALA A 272 -10.07 5.82 12.98
C ALA A 272 -10.15 7.22 13.62
N PHE A 273 -9.81 8.29 12.89
CA PHE A 273 -9.79 9.68 13.41
C PHE A 273 -10.61 10.59 12.49
N GLN A 274 -11.93 10.46 12.56
CA GLN A 274 -12.86 11.25 11.76
C GLN A 274 -12.71 12.74 12.01
N GLY A 275 -12.64 13.51 10.92
CA GLY A 275 -12.51 14.98 10.97
C GLY A 275 -11.10 15.51 11.18
N ARG A 276 -10.09 14.65 11.37
CA ARG A 276 -8.68 15.05 11.40
C ARG A 276 -8.03 14.85 10.04
N GLU A 277 -7.49 15.91 9.47
CA GLU A 277 -6.69 15.87 8.26
C GLU A 277 -5.21 15.78 8.61
N PHE A 278 -4.55 14.86 7.95
CA PHE A 278 -3.11 14.67 8.01
C PHE A 278 -2.47 15.12 6.70
N LYS A 279 -1.22 15.51 6.77
CA LYS A 279 -0.44 15.95 5.61
C LYS A 279 0.64 14.92 5.29
N GLY A 280 0.91 14.77 4.01
CA GLY A 280 1.98 13.91 3.52
C GLY A 280 2.54 14.45 2.20
N GLU A 281 3.53 13.77 1.69
CA GLU A 281 4.18 14.09 0.43
C GLU A 281 4.45 12.80 -0.35
N VAL A 282 4.26 12.83 -1.66
CA VAL A 282 4.58 11.69 -2.53
C VAL A 282 6.09 11.48 -2.54
N GLN A 283 6.54 10.38 -1.97
CA GLN A 283 7.96 10.01 -1.94
C GLN A 283 8.36 9.23 -3.19
N LYS A 284 7.51 8.28 -3.60
CA LYS A 284 7.85 7.35 -4.67
C LYS A 284 6.61 6.78 -5.34
N ILE A 285 6.74 6.47 -6.62
CA ILE A 285 5.76 5.68 -7.37
C ILE A 285 6.42 4.33 -7.69
N ARG A 286 5.84 3.23 -7.21
CA ARG A 286 6.36 1.90 -7.51
C ARG A 286 6.09 1.55 -8.96
N LEU A 287 7.13 1.05 -9.64
CA LEU A 287 7.02 0.67 -11.06
C LEU A 287 6.30 -0.68 -11.26
N ASN A 288 6.13 -1.44 -10.18
CA ASN A 288 5.43 -2.72 -10.21
C ASN A 288 3.92 -2.47 -10.12
N ALA A 289 3.21 -2.68 -11.21
CA ALA A 289 1.75 -2.61 -11.26
C ALA A 289 1.13 -3.92 -10.75
N THR A 290 0.01 -3.81 -10.07
CA THR A 290 -0.81 -4.95 -9.67
C THR A 290 -2.05 -4.98 -10.55
N MET A 291 -2.35 -6.14 -11.14
CA MET A 291 -3.57 -6.35 -11.93
C MET A 291 -4.56 -7.18 -11.12
N SER A 292 -5.72 -6.62 -10.86
CA SER A 292 -6.83 -7.31 -10.19
C SER A 292 -8.12 -7.06 -10.97
N GLN A 293 -8.85 -8.12 -11.31
CA GLN A 293 -10.12 -8.04 -12.04
C GLN A 293 -10.06 -7.15 -13.31
N ASN A 294 -8.99 -7.24 -14.08
CA ASN A 294 -8.69 -6.42 -15.26
C ASN A 294 -8.49 -4.91 -14.99
N VAL A 295 -8.30 -4.52 -13.73
CA VAL A 295 -7.94 -3.15 -13.35
C VAL A 295 -6.47 -3.11 -13.01
N VAL A 296 -5.71 -2.24 -13.68
CA VAL A 296 -4.29 -2.00 -13.40
C VAL A 296 -4.17 -0.87 -12.40
N THR A 297 -3.49 -1.15 -11.29
CA THR A 297 -3.20 -0.17 -10.24
C THR A 297 -1.72 -0.10 -9.95
N TYR A 298 -1.25 1.11 -9.65
CA TYR A 298 0.11 1.39 -9.19
C TYR A 298 0.08 1.78 -7.73
N VAL A 299 1.11 1.40 -6.99
CA VAL A 299 1.26 1.81 -5.59
C VAL A 299 2.08 3.09 -5.54
N VAL A 300 1.49 4.14 -4.99
CA VAL A 300 2.14 5.42 -4.69
C VAL A 300 2.46 5.46 -3.20
N GLU A 301 3.73 5.64 -2.86
CA GLU A 301 4.20 5.78 -1.49
C GLU A 301 4.12 7.25 -1.07
N VAL A 302 3.32 7.53 -0.07
CA VAL A 302 3.15 8.86 0.53
C VAL A 302 3.76 8.83 1.92
N GLY A 303 4.82 9.60 2.13
CA GLY A 303 5.45 9.75 3.44
C GLY A 303 4.67 10.70 4.33
N THR A 304 4.59 10.36 5.62
CA THR A 304 3.97 11.18 6.65
C THR A 304 4.72 11.08 7.97
N ASP A 305 4.73 12.18 8.71
CA ASP A 305 5.27 12.21 10.06
C ASP A 305 4.23 11.70 11.07
N ASN A 306 4.66 10.83 11.97
CA ASN A 306 3.86 10.26 13.05
C ASN A 306 4.58 10.44 14.40
N SER A 307 5.23 11.59 14.60
CA SER A 307 5.97 11.88 15.83
C SER A 307 5.08 11.89 17.07
N ASP A 308 3.77 12.12 16.90
CA ASP A 308 2.75 12.07 17.97
C ASP A 308 2.26 10.62 18.26
N GLY A 309 2.68 9.62 17.48
CA GLY A 309 2.28 8.21 17.65
C GLY A 309 0.81 7.93 17.41
N THR A 310 0.08 8.84 16.77
CA THR A 310 -1.36 8.71 16.53
C THR A 310 -1.68 7.67 15.46
N LEU A 311 -0.89 7.60 14.39
CA LEU A 311 -1.10 6.67 13.28
C LEU A 311 -0.59 5.29 13.67
N LEU A 312 -1.49 4.32 13.67
CA LEU A 312 -1.15 2.91 13.86
C LEU A 312 -0.93 2.22 12.51
N PRO A 313 -0.09 1.18 12.46
CA PRO A 313 0.05 0.34 11.28
C PRO A 313 -1.30 -0.25 10.83
N TYR A 314 -1.44 -0.42 9.50
CA TYR A 314 -2.60 -1.03 8.83
C TYR A 314 -3.92 -0.24 8.92
N LEU A 315 -3.91 1.02 9.34
CA LEU A 315 -5.07 1.88 9.19
C LEU A 315 -5.36 2.16 7.71
N THR A 316 -6.64 2.18 7.37
CA THR A 316 -7.10 2.62 6.04
C THR A 316 -7.08 4.13 5.96
N ALA A 317 -6.45 4.66 4.93
CA ALA A 317 -6.35 6.09 4.65
C ALA A 317 -7.07 6.45 3.34
N ASN A 318 -7.87 7.52 3.39
CA ASN A 318 -8.46 8.16 2.22
C ASN A 318 -7.58 9.35 1.82
N VAL A 319 -6.91 9.22 0.70
CA VAL A 319 -5.82 10.09 0.27
C VAL A 319 -6.26 10.97 -0.89
N LYS A 320 -5.98 12.29 -0.81
CA LYS A 320 -6.23 13.27 -1.84
C LYS A 320 -4.90 13.87 -2.32
N PHE A 321 -4.49 13.52 -3.52
CA PHE A 321 -3.33 14.11 -4.19
C PHE A 321 -3.71 15.47 -4.75
N ILE A 322 -3.00 16.53 -4.34
CA ILE A 322 -3.28 17.91 -4.79
C ILE A 322 -2.56 18.14 -6.12
N LEU A 323 -3.31 18.14 -7.23
CA LEU A 323 -2.74 18.38 -8.55
C LEU A 323 -2.47 19.86 -8.81
N ASP A 324 -3.49 20.68 -8.50
CA ASP A 324 -3.45 22.13 -8.67
C ASP A 324 -4.25 22.80 -7.56
N LYS A 325 -3.78 23.95 -7.08
CA LYS A 325 -4.44 24.76 -6.06
C LYS A 325 -4.46 26.21 -6.46
N ARG A 326 -5.60 26.88 -6.28
CA ARG A 326 -5.81 28.31 -6.42
C ARG A 326 -6.47 28.84 -5.16
N ASP A 327 -5.83 29.76 -4.44
CA ASP A 327 -6.35 30.20 -3.14
C ASP A 327 -7.42 31.30 -3.24
N ASN A 328 -7.44 32.07 -4.34
CA ASN A 328 -8.34 33.21 -4.54
C ASN A 328 -8.82 33.28 -5.98
N ALA A 329 -9.65 32.33 -6.40
CA ALA A 329 -10.21 32.30 -7.74
C ALA A 329 -11.72 32.53 -7.71
N PHE A 330 -12.27 33.20 -8.74
CA PHE A 330 -13.69 33.22 -8.95
C PHE A 330 -14.15 31.86 -9.47
N ALA A 331 -15.03 31.19 -8.75
CA ALA A 331 -15.54 29.87 -9.08
C ALA A 331 -17.05 29.90 -9.28
N VAL A 332 -17.50 29.09 -10.22
CA VAL A 332 -18.94 28.85 -10.42
C VAL A 332 -19.19 27.35 -10.49
N PRO A 333 -20.31 26.87 -9.95
CA PRO A 333 -20.73 25.48 -10.14
C PRO A 333 -20.82 25.15 -11.64
N ASN A 334 -20.45 23.94 -12.02
CA ASN A 334 -20.51 23.48 -13.42
C ASN A 334 -21.93 23.55 -14.02
N ALA A 335 -22.96 23.59 -13.16
CA ALA A 335 -24.34 23.81 -13.54
C ALA A 335 -24.56 25.19 -14.23
N ALA A 336 -23.90 26.23 -13.70
CA ALA A 336 -24.01 27.58 -14.30
C ALA A 336 -23.38 27.66 -15.70
N LEU A 337 -22.29 26.90 -15.93
CA LEU A 337 -21.61 26.84 -17.24
C LEU A 337 -22.37 25.99 -18.29
N ARG A 338 -23.30 25.15 -17.83
CA ARG A 338 -24.17 24.32 -18.69
C ARG A 338 -25.56 24.90 -18.88
N PHE A 339 -25.93 25.91 -18.10
CA PHE A 339 -27.23 26.53 -18.16
C PHE A 339 -27.39 27.30 -19.47
N THR A 340 -28.45 27.01 -20.20
CA THR A 340 -28.88 27.72 -21.42
C THR A 340 -30.31 28.18 -21.21
N PRO A 341 -30.59 29.49 -21.20
CA PRO A 341 -31.94 30.00 -21.06
C PRO A 341 -32.79 29.74 -22.36
N ASP A 342 -34.10 29.71 -22.20
CA ASP A 342 -34.98 29.65 -23.35
C ASP A 342 -35.03 31.01 -24.06
N ALA A 343 -35.31 31.01 -25.36
CA ALA A 343 -35.42 32.24 -26.16
C ALA A 343 -36.45 33.23 -25.63
N SER A 344 -37.50 32.72 -24.95
CA SER A 344 -38.55 33.52 -24.29
C SER A 344 -38.08 34.27 -23.04
N ASP A 345 -36.97 33.84 -22.43
CA ASP A 345 -36.43 34.41 -21.19
C ASP A 345 -35.43 35.55 -21.49
N LEU A 346 -35.10 35.77 -22.75
CA LEU A 346 -34.09 36.71 -23.20
C LEU A 346 -34.69 37.91 -23.93
N LYS A 347 -34.04 39.06 -23.79
CA LYS A 347 -34.32 40.20 -24.68
C LYS A 347 -33.81 39.92 -26.09
N PRO A 348 -34.47 40.50 -27.13
CA PRO A 348 -34.08 40.31 -28.55
C PRO A 348 -32.59 40.56 -28.83
N GLU A 349 -31.99 41.49 -28.11
CA GLU A 349 -30.56 41.88 -28.25
C GLU A 349 -29.59 40.78 -27.83
N TYR A 350 -30.01 39.80 -26.97
CA TYR A 350 -29.15 38.73 -26.47
C TYR A 350 -29.42 37.36 -27.11
N LEU A 351 -30.37 37.27 -28.05
CA LEU A 351 -30.67 36.02 -28.74
C LEU A 351 -29.50 35.49 -29.59
N SER A 352 -28.64 36.40 -30.09
CA SER A 352 -27.42 35.99 -30.82
C SER A 352 -26.48 35.18 -29.98
N ALA A 353 -26.41 35.41 -28.67
CA ALA A 353 -25.52 34.69 -27.73
C ALA A 353 -25.89 33.21 -27.54
N LEU A 354 -27.17 32.81 -27.85
CA LEU A 354 -27.59 31.40 -27.82
C LEU A 354 -27.00 30.58 -28.97
N ASN A 355 -26.77 31.22 -30.12
CA ASN A 355 -26.35 30.53 -31.35
C ASN A 355 -24.81 30.62 -31.54
N GLU A 356 -24.11 31.33 -30.69
CA GLU A 356 -22.66 31.36 -30.76
C GLU A 356 -22.04 30.07 -30.31
N THR A 357 -21.23 29.43 -31.16
CA THR A 357 -20.41 28.27 -30.79
C THR A 357 -19.27 28.71 -29.88
N PRO A 358 -19.20 28.27 -28.63
CA PRO A 358 -18.12 28.70 -27.75
C PRO A 358 -16.77 28.30 -28.29
N VAL A 359 -15.80 29.21 -28.29
CA VAL A 359 -14.41 28.96 -28.63
C VAL A 359 -13.82 28.02 -27.55
N LYS A 360 -12.84 27.22 -27.93
CA LYS A 360 -12.18 26.27 -27.01
C LYS A 360 -11.65 27.02 -25.76
N GLY A 361 -12.16 26.66 -24.59
CA GLY A 361 -11.79 27.29 -23.31
C GLY A 361 -12.66 28.50 -22.93
N GLU A 362 -13.61 28.94 -23.74
CA GLU A 362 -14.61 29.96 -23.41
C GLU A 362 -15.95 29.34 -23.10
N ARG A 363 -16.68 29.96 -22.19
CA ARG A 363 -18.06 29.60 -21.83
C ARG A 363 -18.85 30.88 -21.60
N THR A 364 -20.17 30.79 -21.72
CA THR A 364 -21.09 31.88 -21.38
C THR A 364 -21.79 31.54 -20.07
N ILE A 365 -21.71 32.44 -19.11
CA ILE A 365 -22.51 32.41 -17.88
C ILE A 365 -23.62 33.48 -18.05
N TRP A 366 -24.75 33.22 -17.41
CA TRP A 366 -25.89 34.12 -17.45
C TRP A 366 -26.00 34.85 -16.13
N THR A 367 -25.88 36.18 -16.18
CA THR A 367 -26.00 37.07 -15.03
C THR A 367 -27.37 37.70 -14.96
N VAL A 368 -27.84 38.04 -13.77
CA VAL A 368 -29.15 38.70 -13.58
C VAL A 368 -28.89 40.14 -13.15
N GLU A 369 -29.28 41.08 -13.98
CA GLU A 369 -29.31 42.51 -13.66
C GLU A 369 -30.74 43.09 -13.93
N ASN A 370 -31.33 43.66 -12.90
CA ASN A 370 -32.69 44.26 -13.01
C ASN A 370 -33.71 43.26 -13.61
N GLU A 371 -33.70 42.03 -13.14
CA GLU A 371 -34.57 40.92 -13.62
C GLU A 371 -34.34 40.52 -15.10
N VAL A 372 -33.26 40.99 -15.73
CA VAL A 372 -32.92 40.66 -17.12
C VAL A 372 -31.69 39.76 -17.13
N LEU A 373 -31.77 38.68 -17.94
CA LEU A 373 -30.62 37.83 -18.18
C LEU A 373 -29.67 38.49 -19.19
N LYS A 374 -28.40 38.58 -18.80
CA LYS A 374 -27.30 39.07 -19.65
C LYS A 374 -26.24 38.01 -19.83
N PRO A 375 -25.79 37.73 -21.06
CA PRO A 375 -24.69 36.80 -21.29
C PRO A 375 -23.37 37.44 -20.93
N LEU A 376 -22.54 36.72 -20.16
CA LEU A 376 -21.17 37.12 -19.85
C LEU A 376 -20.20 36.01 -20.34
N LYS A 377 -19.33 36.37 -21.28
CA LYS A 377 -18.31 35.48 -21.82
C LYS A 377 -17.16 35.42 -20.78
N VAL A 378 -16.78 34.20 -20.40
CA VAL A 378 -15.71 33.92 -19.42
C VAL A 378 -14.80 32.86 -20.00
N ARG A 379 -13.50 32.95 -19.68
CA ARG A 379 -12.56 31.86 -19.89
C ARG A 379 -12.61 30.93 -18.70
N THR A 380 -12.57 29.63 -18.98
CA THR A 380 -12.55 28.60 -17.95
C THR A 380 -11.09 28.25 -17.59
N GLY A 381 -10.79 28.24 -16.30
CA GLY A 381 -9.51 27.83 -15.74
C GLY A 381 -9.56 26.44 -15.11
N LEU A 382 -9.15 26.34 -13.84
CA LEU A 382 -9.12 25.11 -13.07
C LEU A 382 -10.54 24.54 -12.85
N ASN A 383 -10.70 23.25 -13.13
CA ASN A 383 -11.96 22.53 -12.90
C ASN A 383 -11.73 21.47 -11.81
N THR A 384 -12.55 21.53 -10.77
CA THR A 384 -12.50 20.59 -9.62
C THR A 384 -13.45 19.38 -9.78
N GLY A 385 -14.24 19.35 -10.87
CA GLY A 385 -15.32 18.37 -11.07
C GLY A 385 -16.69 18.89 -10.67
N THR A 386 -16.82 19.69 -9.64
CA THR A 386 -18.05 20.35 -9.17
C THR A 386 -18.12 21.81 -9.57
N GLU A 387 -17.00 22.51 -9.49
CA GLU A 387 -16.84 23.93 -9.76
C GLU A 387 -15.73 24.15 -10.78
N THR A 388 -15.83 25.25 -11.49
CA THR A 388 -14.83 25.68 -12.47
C THR A 388 -14.45 27.13 -12.22
N GLU A 389 -13.15 27.39 -12.23
CA GLU A 389 -12.59 28.75 -12.22
C GLU A 389 -13.03 29.51 -13.47
N ILE A 390 -13.48 30.75 -13.29
CA ILE A 390 -13.82 31.65 -14.37
C ILE A 390 -12.92 32.87 -14.32
N ILE A 391 -12.46 33.29 -15.50
CA ILE A 391 -11.54 34.42 -15.68
C ILE A 391 -12.15 35.40 -16.70
N ALA A 392 -12.43 36.62 -16.27
CA ALA A 392 -12.77 37.72 -17.14
C ALA A 392 -12.52 39.05 -16.42
N ASP A 393 -12.23 40.11 -17.19
CA ASP A 393 -11.86 41.43 -16.63
C ASP A 393 -13.03 42.13 -15.93
N VAL A 394 -14.27 41.72 -16.19
CA VAL A 394 -15.51 42.34 -15.70
C VAL A 394 -16.03 41.69 -14.42
N LEU A 395 -15.39 40.59 -13.93
CA LEU A 395 -15.85 39.88 -12.74
C LEU A 395 -15.67 40.72 -11.48
N LYS A 396 -16.76 40.84 -10.72
CA LYS A 396 -16.77 41.48 -9.39
C LYS A 396 -17.35 40.55 -8.37
N GLU A 397 -16.84 40.61 -7.17
CA GLU A 397 -17.40 39.88 -6.03
C GLU A 397 -18.85 40.33 -5.77
N GLY A 398 -19.75 39.38 -5.55
CA GLY A 398 -21.17 39.64 -5.38
C GLY A 398 -22.00 39.66 -6.68
N LEU A 399 -21.39 39.45 -7.87
CA LEU A 399 -22.10 39.32 -9.13
C LEU A 399 -23.08 38.13 -9.04
N VAL A 400 -24.35 38.38 -9.37
CA VAL A 400 -25.43 37.35 -9.34
C VAL A 400 -25.48 36.63 -10.69
N TYR A 401 -25.33 35.31 -10.64
CA TYR A 401 -25.40 34.45 -11.82
C TYR A 401 -26.44 33.34 -11.67
N VAL A 402 -26.90 32.76 -12.80
CA VAL A 402 -27.92 31.72 -12.84
C VAL A 402 -27.27 30.33 -12.84
N THR A 403 -27.76 29.47 -11.95
CA THR A 403 -27.37 28.06 -11.89
C THR A 403 -28.40 27.10 -12.46
N GLY A 404 -29.65 27.57 -12.66
CA GLY A 404 -30.73 26.75 -13.16
C GLY A 404 -32.07 27.50 -13.28
N LYS A 405 -33.03 26.83 -13.84
CA LYS A 405 -34.42 27.33 -14.04
C LYS A 405 -35.38 26.40 -13.29
N GLU A 406 -36.23 26.96 -12.47
CA GLU A 406 -37.33 26.25 -11.81
C GLU A 406 -38.66 26.79 -12.29
N THR A 407 -39.53 25.93 -12.80
CA THR A 407 -40.89 26.30 -13.20
C THR A 407 -41.81 26.01 -12.03
N VAL A 408 -42.24 27.06 -11.31
CA VAL A 408 -43.22 26.92 -10.23
C VAL A 408 -44.60 27.01 -10.87
N LYS A 409 -45.31 25.89 -10.97
CA LYS A 409 -46.75 25.90 -11.26
C LYS A 409 -47.45 26.54 -10.06
N ALA A 410 -48.18 27.63 -10.28
CA ALA A 410 -49.00 28.25 -9.25
C ALA A 410 -49.96 27.19 -8.70
N ILE A 411 -49.72 26.76 -7.46
CA ILE A 411 -50.66 25.90 -6.75
C ILE A 411 -51.90 26.78 -6.48
N GLN A 412 -52.93 26.63 -7.30
CA GLN A 412 -54.26 27.13 -6.95
C GLN A 412 -54.65 26.44 -5.65
N ASN A 413 -55.01 27.25 -4.65
CA ASN A 413 -55.61 26.83 -3.39
C ASN A 413 -56.80 25.90 -3.64
N ALA A 414 -56.57 24.60 -3.78
CA ALA A 414 -57.62 23.60 -3.58
C ALA A 414 -57.62 23.26 -2.10
N GLY A 415 -58.72 23.60 -1.43
CA GLY A 415 -58.93 23.47 0.00
C GLY A 415 -58.53 22.10 0.53
N SER A 416 -57.86 22.16 1.65
CA SER A 416 -57.72 21.16 2.71
C SER A 416 -58.33 19.78 2.42
N ASN A 417 -57.49 18.84 1.94
CA ASN A 417 -57.52 17.42 2.31
C ASN A 417 -56.37 16.68 1.56
N SER A 418 -55.14 16.93 1.91
CA SER A 418 -54.04 16.11 1.47
C SER A 418 -53.57 15.20 2.61
N ALA A 419 -54.14 13.99 2.65
CA ALA A 419 -53.52 12.89 3.34
C ALA A 419 -52.20 12.58 2.63
N SER A 420 -51.10 12.69 3.34
CA SER A 420 -49.78 12.31 2.88
C SER A 420 -49.77 10.83 2.46
N PRO A 421 -49.20 10.46 1.30
CA PRO A 421 -49.15 9.06 0.85
C PRO A 421 -48.29 8.14 1.76
N PHE A 422 -47.60 8.69 2.70
CA PHE A 422 -46.65 7.95 3.55
C PHE A 422 -47.02 7.86 5.05
N LEU A 423 -48.25 8.27 5.45
CA LEU A 423 -48.75 8.07 6.79
C LEU A 423 -49.77 6.93 6.83
N PRO A 424 -49.61 5.91 7.72
CA PRO A 424 -50.58 4.85 7.87
C PRO A 424 -51.91 5.43 8.47
N THR A 425 -53.03 5.15 7.80
CA THR A 425 -54.39 5.51 8.25
C THR A 425 -54.73 4.78 9.55
N PRO A 426 -55.23 5.47 10.58
CA PRO A 426 -55.66 4.81 11.82
C PRO A 426 -56.94 3.96 11.56
N PRO A 427 -57.11 2.82 12.22
CA PRO A 427 -58.22 1.90 11.98
C PRO A 427 -59.55 2.50 12.40
N HIS A 428 -60.57 2.44 11.51
CA HIS A 428 -61.94 2.83 11.82
C HIS A 428 -62.52 2.07 12.99
N ARG A 429 -62.89 2.79 14.08
CA ARG A 429 -63.68 2.25 15.20
C ARG A 429 -65.08 1.87 14.68
N ARG A 430 -65.34 0.60 14.63
CA ARG A 430 -66.63 0.01 14.34
C ARG A 430 -67.56 0.20 15.56
N ASN A 431 -68.56 1.11 15.45
CA ASN A 431 -69.63 1.26 16.45
C ASN A 431 -70.45 -0.05 16.50
N GLN A 432 -70.30 -0.81 17.61
CA GLN A 432 -71.25 -1.86 17.94
C GLN A 432 -72.46 -1.18 18.60
N LYS A 433 -73.60 -1.19 17.89
CA LYS A 433 -74.92 -1.00 18.55
C LYS A 433 -75.26 -2.24 19.32
N LYS A 434 -75.55 -2.05 20.62
CA LYS A 434 -76.19 -3.05 21.47
C LYS A 434 -77.58 -3.38 20.97
N LYS A 435 -77.96 -4.63 20.91
CA LYS A 435 -79.18 -5.24 21.45
C LYS A 435 -78.79 -6.34 22.38
#